data_ea21b81c5c2c162ba75be4628e3c05dc
#
_entry.id   ea21b81c5c2c162ba75be4628e3c05dc
#
_cell.length_a   1.000
_cell.length_b   1.000
_cell.length_c   1.000
_cell.angle_alpha   90.00
_cell.angle_beta   90.00
_cell.angle_gamma   90.00
#
_symmetry.space_group_name_H-M   'P 1'
#
loop_
_entity.id
_entity.type
_entity.pdbx_description
1 polymer ?
#
loop_
_entity_poly.entity_id
_entity_poly.type
_entity_poly.pdbx_seq_one_letter_code
_entity_poly.pdbx_strand_id
1 'polypeptide(L)'
;LSNEQNAAPAIADMSDQMQIRLEKRAKLLESGRQAYPVGLLDAQGGRIAPDHIADVRAEYDPKLEAGELTAGDETDHVVNVAGRVVFVRNTGKLCFASLQAGTNGDRIQAMLSFNEVGEQSLADWKSLVDLGDHVYVTGRVVVSRRGELSIMVREWRMAAKSIRPMPVLHKDLNEETRVRRRYLDLMVRPEARELVKKRALITRTVRRVLEDHGYIELETPVLQLVHGGATARPFRTHLNAFDQPMTMRIATELPLKRAVVGGIERVYEIGRVFRNEGVDSTHSPEFTTLECYEAYADQYVMAERMQEIIVACAQELGVTAIETEDGTIDLGGEWAWLSVYPGLSEAVGVEITPDTPAETLREIAAKHDVEVNPAWDAEKLVIELFGEIVEPTLLNPTFVYNYPPSAQPLARPNRDGSRTIEAWDLIIGGMERGTAFSELIDPVIQRERLTEQSHKAAAGDDEAMELDEDFLRALEHGAPPMGGLGLGVDRLIMLLAGEQDPERPGTVVRQPGIRETILFPLMKPEA
;
A
#
# COMPACT_ATOMS: atom_id res chain seq x y z
N LEU A 1 12.72 -21.84 -28.24
CA LEU A 1 12.49 -22.24 -26.86
C LEU A 1 11.16 -22.96 -26.80
N SER A 2 11.21 -24.25 -26.47
CA SER A 2 10.18 -25.26 -26.61
C SER A 2 8.93 -24.96 -25.74
N ASN A 3 7.77 -25.21 -26.36
CA ASN A 3 6.39 -25.11 -25.82
C ASN A 3 6.03 -26.15 -24.74
N GLU A 4 6.96 -26.64 -23.93
CA GLU A 4 6.71 -27.74 -22.99
C GLU A 4 6.53 -27.33 -21.52
N GLN A 5 6.53 -26.02 -21.20
CA GLN A 5 6.40 -25.57 -19.80
C GLN A 5 5.01 -25.01 -19.39
N ASN A 6 3.98 -25.16 -20.23
CA ASN A 6 2.61 -24.76 -19.92
C ASN A 6 1.64 -25.96 -19.79
N ALA A 7 2.11 -27.11 -19.36
CA ALA A 7 1.19 -28.16 -18.92
C ALA A 7 0.52 -27.69 -17.61
N ALA A 8 -0.82 -27.65 -17.59
CA ALA A 8 -1.60 -27.45 -16.38
C ALA A 8 -1.08 -28.43 -15.29
N PRO A 9 -0.96 -28.00 -14.03
CA PRO A 9 -0.44 -28.88 -12.97
C PRO A 9 -1.23 -30.18 -12.98
N ALA A 10 -0.49 -31.28 -13.01
CA ALA A 10 -1.04 -32.62 -13.07
C ALA A 10 -2.06 -32.83 -11.96
N ILE A 11 -3.15 -33.53 -12.28
CA ILE A 11 -4.28 -33.92 -11.41
C ILE A 11 -3.83 -34.64 -10.10
N ALA A 12 -2.56 -34.97 -9.97
CA ALA A 12 -1.97 -35.75 -8.87
C ALA A 12 -1.94 -35.06 -7.50
N ASP A 13 -2.22 -33.76 -7.41
CA ASP A 13 -2.10 -32.99 -6.13
C ASP A 13 -3.45 -32.43 -5.65
N MET A 14 -4.58 -33.02 -6.08
CA MET A 14 -5.91 -32.57 -5.67
C MET A 14 -6.33 -33.25 -4.35
N SER A 15 -6.70 -32.42 -3.36
CA SER A 15 -7.32 -32.95 -2.13
C SER A 15 -8.67 -33.62 -2.44
N ASP A 16 -9.08 -34.60 -1.62
CA ASP A 16 -10.39 -35.27 -1.73
C ASP A 16 -11.55 -34.27 -1.83
N GLN A 17 -11.45 -33.15 -1.11
CA GLN A 17 -12.48 -32.10 -1.16
C GLN A 17 -12.55 -31.40 -2.51
N MET A 18 -11.43 -31.20 -3.20
CA MET A 18 -11.44 -30.64 -4.56
C MET A 18 -12.10 -31.60 -5.54
N GLN A 19 -11.81 -32.91 -5.43
CA GLN A 19 -12.42 -33.93 -6.25
C GLN A 19 -13.96 -33.94 -6.08
N ILE A 20 -14.45 -33.96 -4.84
CA ILE A 20 -15.88 -33.90 -4.53
C ILE A 20 -16.53 -32.64 -5.14
N ARG A 21 -15.87 -31.49 -5.10
CA ARG A 21 -16.39 -30.24 -5.66
C ARG A 21 -16.41 -30.23 -7.20
N LEU A 22 -15.44 -30.89 -7.83
CA LEU A 22 -15.44 -31.12 -9.29
C LEU A 22 -16.60 -32.02 -9.70
N GLU A 23 -16.90 -33.08 -8.96
CA GLU A 23 -18.07 -33.94 -9.19
C GLU A 23 -19.38 -33.17 -9.04
N LYS A 24 -19.50 -32.32 -8.02
CA LYS A 24 -20.67 -31.45 -7.85
C LYS A 24 -20.81 -30.45 -9.02
N ARG A 25 -19.69 -29.91 -9.53
CA ARG A 25 -19.68 -29.08 -10.73
C ARG A 25 -20.18 -29.87 -11.94
N ALA A 26 -19.73 -31.09 -12.14
CA ALA A 26 -20.20 -31.95 -13.23
C ALA A 26 -21.72 -32.18 -13.14
N LYS A 27 -22.23 -32.54 -11.96
CA LYS A 27 -23.67 -32.71 -11.70
C LYS A 27 -24.48 -31.44 -11.98
N LEU A 28 -23.95 -30.25 -11.65
CA LEU A 28 -24.60 -28.99 -12.01
C LEU A 28 -24.79 -28.87 -13.53
N LEU A 29 -23.72 -29.14 -14.29
CA LEU A 29 -23.76 -29.06 -15.77
C LEU A 29 -24.67 -30.12 -16.38
N GLU A 30 -24.64 -31.34 -15.88
CA GLU A 30 -25.54 -32.45 -16.30
C GLU A 30 -27.03 -32.12 -16.05
N SER A 31 -27.34 -31.39 -14.99
CA SER A 31 -28.69 -30.89 -14.70
C SER A 31 -29.15 -29.71 -15.56
N GLY A 32 -28.33 -29.27 -16.52
CA GLY A 32 -28.58 -28.10 -17.37
C GLY A 32 -28.36 -26.75 -16.68
N ARG A 33 -27.83 -26.74 -15.47
CA ARG A 33 -27.47 -25.50 -14.73
C ARG A 33 -26.08 -25.05 -15.07
N GLN A 34 -25.84 -23.74 -15.04
CA GLN A 34 -24.53 -23.18 -15.22
C GLN A 34 -23.79 -23.15 -13.87
N ALA A 35 -22.52 -23.60 -13.85
CA ALA A 35 -21.65 -23.47 -12.69
C ALA A 35 -20.96 -22.09 -12.61
N TYR A 36 -20.87 -21.39 -13.74
CA TYR A 36 -20.24 -20.07 -13.90
C TYR A 36 -21.02 -19.24 -14.93
N PRO A 37 -22.22 -18.74 -14.59
CA PRO A 37 -23.00 -17.90 -15.50
C PRO A 37 -22.31 -16.53 -15.71
N VAL A 38 -22.59 -15.89 -16.84
CA VAL A 38 -22.08 -14.53 -17.15
C VAL A 38 -22.76 -13.45 -16.29
N GLY A 39 -23.82 -13.78 -15.62
CA GLY A 39 -24.58 -12.89 -14.75
C GLY A 39 -25.93 -13.48 -14.39
N LEU A 40 -26.72 -12.76 -13.61
CA LEU A 40 -28.09 -13.11 -13.35
C LEU A 40 -28.98 -12.56 -14.49
N LEU A 41 -29.70 -13.46 -15.15
CA LEU A 41 -30.62 -13.11 -16.25
C LEU A 41 -32.06 -13.46 -15.85
N ASP A 42 -33.01 -12.65 -16.27
CA ASP A 42 -34.44 -12.96 -16.18
C ASP A 42 -34.86 -14.02 -17.23
N ALA A 43 -36.12 -14.36 -17.24
CA ALA A 43 -36.66 -15.34 -18.17
C ALA A 43 -36.64 -14.88 -19.66
N GLN A 44 -36.48 -13.59 -19.90
CA GLN A 44 -36.36 -12.95 -21.22
C GLN A 44 -34.91 -12.72 -21.65
N GLY A 45 -33.93 -13.10 -20.80
CA GLY A 45 -32.52 -12.87 -21.02
C GLY A 45 -32.02 -11.47 -20.64
N GLY A 46 -32.88 -10.67 -20.00
CA GLY A 46 -32.50 -9.37 -19.44
C GLY A 46 -31.59 -9.51 -18.21
N ARG A 47 -30.61 -8.62 -18.08
CA ARG A 47 -29.69 -8.64 -16.94
C ARG A 47 -30.37 -8.12 -15.67
N ILE A 48 -30.33 -8.91 -14.59
CA ILE A 48 -30.78 -8.51 -13.26
C ILE A 48 -29.50 -8.06 -12.48
N ALA A 49 -29.50 -6.83 -11.98
CA ALA A 49 -28.48 -6.37 -11.04
C ALA A 49 -28.84 -6.90 -9.64
N PRO A 50 -27.91 -7.53 -8.91
CA PRO A 50 -28.15 -7.90 -7.53
C PRO A 50 -28.30 -6.67 -6.63
N ASP A 51 -29.23 -6.76 -5.66
CA ASP A 51 -29.29 -5.80 -4.56
C ASP A 51 -28.08 -5.98 -3.64
N HIS A 52 -27.53 -4.88 -3.14
CA HIS A 52 -26.41 -4.94 -2.21
C HIS A 52 -26.89 -5.34 -0.81
N ILE A 53 -26.20 -6.30 -0.18
CA ILE A 53 -26.50 -6.70 1.21
C ILE A 53 -26.45 -5.49 2.15
N ALA A 54 -25.50 -4.59 1.96
CA ALA A 54 -25.37 -3.37 2.74
C ALA A 54 -26.61 -2.49 2.67
N ASP A 55 -27.21 -2.32 1.48
CA ASP A 55 -28.40 -1.49 1.29
C ASP A 55 -29.63 -2.13 1.95
N VAL A 56 -29.79 -3.45 1.81
CA VAL A 56 -30.85 -4.20 2.50
C VAL A 56 -30.71 -4.06 4.02
N ARG A 57 -29.50 -4.18 4.55
CA ARG A 57 -29.27 -4.01 5.99
C ARG A 57 -29.52 -2.57 6.43
N ALA A 58 -29.03 -1.58 5.68
CA ALA A 58 -29.24 -0.16 5.98
C ALA A 58 -30.72 0.23 6.03
N GLU A 59 -31.56 -0.42 5.23
CA GLU A 59 -33.03 -0.21 5.25
C GLU A 59 -33.69 -0.88 6.46
N TYR A 60 -33.28 -2.11 6.83
CA TYR A 60 -34.01 -2.96 7.76
C TYR A 60 -33.41 -3.04 9.17
N ASP A 61 -32.10 -2.89 9.36
CA ASP A 61 -31.49 -2.92 10.69
C ASP A 61 -32.06 -1.83 11.62
N PRO A 62 -32.27 -0.56 11.18
CA PRO A 62 -32.90 0.45 12.02
C PRO A 62 -34.35 0.11 12.43
N LYS A 63 -35.11 -0.55 11.55
CA LYS A 63 -36.50 -0.99 11.85
C LYS A 63 -36.52 -2.09 12.90
N LEU A 64 -35.52 -2.99 12.88
CA LEU A 64 -35.33 -4.01 13.91
C LEU A 64 -34.94 -3.39 15.25
N GLU A 65 -34.00 -2.47 15.25
CA GLU A 65 -33.56 -1.76 16.46
C GLU A 65 -34.68 -0.93 17.10
N ALA A 66 -35.52 -0.30 16.29
CA ALA A 66 -36.69 0.45 16.74
C ALA A 66 -37.84 -0.44 17.20
N GLY A 67 -37.79 -1.77 16.97
CA GLY A 67 -38.88 -2.69 17.27
C GLY A 67 -40.07 -2.58 16.32
N GLU A 68 -39.91 -1.92 15.16
CA GLU A 68 -40.93 -1.86 14.11
C GLU A 68 -41.09 -3.20 13.39
N LEU A 69 -39.99 -3.99 13.38
CA LEU A 69 -39.97 -5.39 12.94
C LEU A 69 -39.52 -6.27 14.08
N THR A 70 -40.16 -7.41 14.25
CA THR A 70 -39.87 -8.35 15.33
C THR A 70 -39.69 -9.78 14.80
N ALA A 71 -39.25 -10.67 15.68
CA ALA A 71 -38.99 -12.07 15.34
C ALA A 71 -40.24 -12.76 14.75
N GLY A 72 -40.09 -13.25 13.55
CA GLY A 72 -41.15 -13.93 12.79
C GLY A 72 -41.90 -13.04 11.80
N ASP A 73 -41.62 -11.74 11.74
CA ASP A 73 -42.26 -10.84 10.78
C ASP A 73 -41.75 -11.07 9.35
N GLU A 74 -42.63 -10.93 8.41
CA GLU A 74 -42.36 -11.04 6.97
C GLU A 74 -42.76 -9.74 6.28
N THR A 75 -41.99 -9.36 5.26
CA THR A 75 -42.30 -8.20 4.41
C THR A 75 -42.67 -8.65 3.03
N ASP A 76 -43.30 -7.77 2.23
CA ASP A 76 -43.56 -8.01 0.81
C ASP A 76 -42.38 -7.62 -0.09
N HIS A 77 -41.28 -7.06 0.50
CA HIS A 77 -40.10 -6.62 -0.25
C HIS A 77 -39.30 -7.83 -0.74
N VAL A 78 -39.25 -8.00 -2.04
CA VAL A 78 -38.49 -9.06 -2.72
C VAL A 78 -37.18 -8.49 -3.21
N VAL A 79 -36.09 -9.14 -2.83
CA VAL A 79 -34.72 -8.77 -3.20
C VAL A 79 -34.01 -9.88 -3.97
N ASN A 80 -33.03 -9.48 -4.81
CA ASN A 80 -32.13 -10.37 -5.53
C ASN A 80 -30.73 -10.17 -4.98
N VAL A 81 -30.25 -11.02 -4.09
CA VAL A 81 -28.97 -10.87 -3.46
C VAL A 81 -27.97 -11.86 -4.02
N ALA A 82 -26.75 -11.39 -4.27
CA ALA A 82 -25.60 -12.23 -4.60
C ALA A 82 -24.60 -12.24 -3.45
N GLY A 83 -24.04 -13.40 -3.12
CA GLY A 83 -23.04 -13.48 -2.07
C GLY A 83 -22.29 -14.80 -2.04
N ARG A 84 -21.15 -14.79 -1.35
CA ARG A 84 -20.37 -15.98 -1.03
C ARG A 84 -21.02 -16.70 0.15
N VAL A 85 -21.24 -18.00 0.02
CA VAL A 85 -21.72 -18.86 1.10
C VAL A 85 -20.60 -19.06 2.11
N VAL A 86 -20.73 -18.48 3.29
CA VAL A 86 -19.70 -18.54 4.36
C VAL A 86 -20.11 -19.42 5.54
N PHE A 87 -21.40 -19.77 5.62
CA PHE A 87 -21.92 -20.67 6.63
C PHE A 87 -23.16 -21.41 6.09
N VAL A 88 -23.33 -22.68 6.46
CA VAL A 88 -24.52 -23.50 6.13
C VAL A 88 -24.92 -24.34 7.35
N ARG A 89 -26.21 -24.35 7.66
CA ARG A 89 -26.82 -25.22 8.65
C ARG A 89 -28.10 -25.87 8.11
N ASN A 90 -28.08 -27.19 8.00
CA ASN A 90 -29.22 -28.00 7.56
C ASN A 90 -30.06 -28.47 8.75
N THR A 91 -31.39 -28.25 8.72
CA THR A 91 -32.32 -28.67 9.77
C THR A 91 -33.52 -29.42 9.16
N GLY A 92 -33.27 -30.41 8.30
CA GLY A 92 -34.35 -31.19 7.64
C GLY A 92 -35.02 -30.38 6.53
N LYS A 93 -36.25 -29.89 6.75
CA LYS A 93 -37.03 -29.14 5.75
C LYS A 93 -36.65 -27.66 5.60
N LEU A 94 -35.63 -27.21 6.32
CA LEU A 94 -35.14 -25.83 6.30
C LEU A 94 -33.62 -25.85 6.29
N CYS A 95 -33.03 -25.03 5.43
CA CYS A 95 -31.60 -24.78 5.39
C CYS A 95 -31.34 -23.28 5.64
N PHE A 96 -30.36 -22.98 6.45
CA PHE A 96 -29.84 -21.62 6.68
C PHE A 96 -28.47 -21.50 6.05
N ALA A 97 -28.24 -20.42 5.34
CA ALA A 97 -26.93 -20.06 4.83
C ALA A 97 -26.63 -18.59 5.17
N SER A 98 -25.39 -18.28 5.49
CA SER A 98 -24.95 -16.87 5.56
C SER A 98 -24.25 -16.53 4.25
N LEU A 99 -24.73 -15.49 3.60
CA LEU A 99 -24.17 -14.94 2.37
C LEU A 99 -23.35 -13.70 2.71
N GLN A 100 -22.14 -13.61 2.19
CA GLN A 100 -21.24 -12.48 2.38
C GLN A 100 -20.94 -11.80 1.05
N ALA A 101 -21.09 -10.47 0.99
CA ALA A 101 -20.77 -9.67 -0.18
C ALA A 101 -20.29 -8.26 0.23
N GLY A 102 -19.87 -7.48 -0.78
CA GLY A 102 -19.41 -6.12 -0.58
C GLY A 102 -17.98 -6.03 -0.03
N THR A 103 -17.40 -4.83 -0.14
CA THR A 103 -16.05 -4.55 0.34
C THR A 103 -15.94 -4.68 1.86
N ASN A 104 -17.01 -4.36 2.60
CA ASN A 104 -17.04 -4.51 4.06
C ASN A 104 -17.23 -5.96 4.50
N GLY A 105 -17.61 -6.85 3.59
CA GLY A 105 -17.95 -8.24 3.92
C GLY A 105 -19.28 -8.37 4.65
N ASP A 106 -20.24 -7.55 4.26
CA ASP A 106 -21.60 -7.54 4.79
C ASP A 106 -22.25 -8.91 4.65
N ARG A 107 -23.02 -9.31 5.66
CA ARG A 107 -23.63 -10.64 5.71
C ARG A 107 -25.13 -10.54 5.85
N ILE A 108 -25.83 -11.47 5.20
CA ILE A 108 -27.26 -11.67 5.39
C ILE A 108 -27.58 -13.16 5.44
N GLN A 109 -28.56 -13.54 6.25
CA GLN A 109 -29.03 -14.91 6.33
C GLN A 109 -29.97 -15.23 5.18
N ALA A 110 -29.74 -16.31 4.43
CA ALA A 110 -30.65 -16.90 3.48
C ALA A 110 -31.33 -18.12 4.12
N MET A 111 -32.65 -18.16 4.07
CA MET A 111 -33.48 -19.24 4.60
C MET A 111 -34.16 -19.99 3.42
N LEU A 112 -33.74 -21.24 3.18
CA LEU A 112 -34.31 -22.08 2.13
C LEU A 112 -35.29 -23.07 2.77
N SER A 113 -36.55 -22.78 2.67
CA SER A 113 -37.64 -23.64 3.20
C SER A 113 -38.18 -24.55 2.11
N PHE A 114 -38.44 -25.82 2.46
CA PHE A 114 -39.10 -26.79 1.60
C PHE A 114 -40.39 -26.21 0.97
N ASN A 115 -41.16 -25.46 1.74
CA ASN A 115 -42.45 -24.90 1.28
C ASN A 115 -42.28 -23.76 0.26
N GLU A 116 -41.16 -23.05 0.29
CA GLU A 116 -40.88 -21.90 -0.60
C GLU A 116 -40.11 -22.31 -1.86
N VAL A 117 -39.02 -23.08 -1.71
CA VAL A 117 -38.15 -23.45 -2.85
C VAL A 117 -38.53 -24.78 -3.49
N GLY A 118 -39.38 -25.61 -2.85
CA GLY A 118 -39.72 -26.95 -3.26
C GLY A 118 -38.70 -28.02 -2.90
N GLU A 119 -39.11 -29.29 -2.97
CA GLU A 119 -38.31 -30.45 -2.53
C GLU A 119 -37.02 -30.60 -3.31
N GLN A 120 -37.12 -30.61 -4.64
CA GLN A 120 -35.96 -30.82 -5.51
C GLN A 120 -34.94 -29.69 -5.38
N SER A 121 -35.40 -28.44 -5.36
CA SER A 121 -34.51 -27.28 -5.25
C SER A 121 -33.78 -27.24 -3.92
N LEU A 122 -34.43 -27.64 -2.80
CA LEU A 122 -33.81 -27.77 -1.50
C LEU A 122 -32.79 -28.94 -1.46
N ALA A 123 -33.10 -30.07 -2.09
CA ALA A 123 -32.19 -31.21 -2.21
C ALA A 123 -30.94 -30.84 -3.04
N ASP A 124 -31.14 -30.14 -4.15
CA ASP A 124 -30.07 -29.64 -5.00
C ASP A 124 -29.15 -28.67 -4.23
N TRP A 125 -29.71 -27.70 -3.49
CA TRP A 125 -28.92 -26.81 -2.63
C TRP A 125 -28.01 -27.61 -1.68
N LYS A 126 -28.60 -28.55 -0.95
CA LYS A 126 -27.85 -29.34 0.05
C LYS A 126 -26.76 -30.23 -0.55
N SER A 127 -26.96 -30.72 -1.77
CA SER A 127 -26.02 -31.63 -2.42
C SER A 127 -24.98 -30.94 -3.29
N LEU A 128 -25.23 -29.74 -3.81
CA LEU A 128 -24.42 -29.08 -4.82
C LEU A 128 -23.70 -27.83 -4.31
N VAL A 129 -24.25 -27.15 -3.27
CA VAL A 129 -23.68 -25.91 -2.75
C VAL A 129 -22.72 -26.21 -1.61
N ASP A 130 -21.55 -25.59 -1.66
CA ASP A 130 -20.49 -25.70 -0.66
C ASP A 130 -20.11 -24.31 -0.08
N LEU A 131 -19.43 -24.34 1.06
CA LEU A 131 -18.79 -23.12 1.59
C LEU A 131 -17.76 -22.59 0.59
N GLY A 132 -17.84 -21.29 0.32
CA GLY A 132 -17.01 -20.61 -0.67
C GLY A 132 -17.69 -20.40 -2.01
N ASP A 133 -18.78 -21.11 -2.34
CA ASP A 133 -19.56 -20.86 -3.55
C ASP A 133 -20.17 -19.47 -3.54
N HIS A 134 -20.28 -18.84 -4.70
CA HIS A 134 -21.12 -17.67 -4.89
C HIS A 134 -22.48 -18.10 -5.43
N VAL A 135 -23.53 -17.55 -4.85
CA VAL A 135 -24.91 -17.83 -5.25
C VAL A 135 -25.69 -16.54 -5.43
N TYR A 136 -26.70 -16.60 -6.31
CA TYR A 136 -27.81 -15.66 -6.35
C TYR A 136 -28.97 -16.25 -5.59
N VAL A 137 -29.66 -15.45 -4.78
CA VAL A 137 -30.91 -15.80 -4.12
C VAL A 137 -31.93 -14.71 -4.37
N THR A 138 -33.15 -15.12 -4.76
CA THR A 138 -34.29 -14.23 -4.86
C THR A 138 -35.29 -14.61 -3.79
N GLY A 139 -35.76 -13.65 -3.00
CA GLY A 139 -36.68 -13.91 -1.90
C GLY A 139 -37.15 -12.67 -1.17
N ARG A 140 -38.14 -12.85 -0.26
CA ARG A 140 -38.63 -11.75 0.58
C ARG A 140 -37.71 -11.49 1.75
N VAL A 141 -37.60 -10.23 2.14
CA VAL A 141 -36.97 -9.85 3.40
C VAL A 141 -37.87 -10.26 4.56
N VAL A 142 -37.30 -10.97 5.53
CA VAL A 142 -38.04 -11.47 6.71
C VAL A 142 -37.15 -11.37 7.96
N VAL A 143 -37.76 -11.42 9.13
CA VAL A 143 -37.08 -11.59 10.39
C VAL A 143 -37.23 -13.04 10.86
N SER A 144 -36.13 -13.76 11.03
CA SER A 144 -36.16 -15.14 11.50
C SER A 144 -36.79 -15.22 12.91
N ARG A 145 -37.29 -16.41 13.30
CA ARG A 145 -37.82 -16.63 14.66
C ARG A 145 -36.81 -16.32 15.81
N ARG A 146 -35.52 -16.14 15.48
CA ARG A 146 -34.47 -15.75 16.43
C ARG A 146 -34.11 -14.27 16.35
N GLY A 147 -34.84 -13.47 15.57
CA GLY A 147 -34.61 -12.05 15.40
C GLY A 147 -33.52 -11.69 14.36
N GLU A 148 -33.05 -12.65 13.56
CA GLU A 148 -32.02 -12.39 12.54
C GLU A 148 -32.67 -11.91 11.24
N LEU A 149 -32.19 -10.78 10.68
CA LEU A 149 -32.60 -10.30 9.35
C LEU A 149 -32.23 -11.33 8.30
N SER A 150 -33.18 -11.73 7.50
CA SER A 150 -33.05 -12.89 6.62
C SER A 150 -33.78 -12.67 5.30
N ILE A 151 -33.37 -13.44 4.31
CA ILE A 151 -34.12 -13.58 3.05
C ILE A 151 -34.81 -14.94 3.03
N MET A 152 -36.14 -14.96 2.97
CA MET A 152 -36.90 -16.19 2.69
C MET A 152 -36.80 -16.48 1.21
N VAL A 153 -35.92 -17.40 0.86
CA VAL A 153 -35.54 -17.70 -0.53
C VAL A 153 -36.69 -18.43 -1.26
N ARG A 154 -37.05 -17.92 -2.43
CA ARG A 154 -37.97 -18.54 -3.39
C ARG A 154 -37.24 -19.23 -4.53
N GLU A 155 -36.11 -18.65 -4.96
CA GLU A 155 -35.26 -19.18 -6.02
C GLU A 155 -33.78 -18.96 -5.67
N TRP A 156 -32.93 -19.91 -6.07
CA TRP A 156 -31.51 -19.77 -6.01
C TRP A 156 -30.83 -20.26 -7.30
N ARG A 157 -29.67 -19.65 -7.62
CA ARG A 157 -28.84 -20.03 -8.77
C ARG A 157 -27.37 -19.99 -8.37
N MET A 158 -26.57 -20.87 -8.96
CA MET A 158 -25.11 -20.78 -8.80
C MET A 158 -24.60 -19.54 -9.56
N ALA A 159 -23.75 -18.75 -8.90
CA ALA A 159 -23.01 -17.64 -9.53
C ALA A 159 -21.56 -18.04 -9.83
N ALA A 160 -20.91 -18.78 -8.92
CA ALA A 160 -19.60 -19.37 -9.16
C ALA A 160 -19.37 -20.55 -8.21
N LYS A 161 -19.05 -21.71 -8.77
CA LYS A 161 -18.67 -22.90 -8.01
C LYS A 161 -17.23 -22.81 -7.53
N SER A 162 -17.02 -22.86 -6.23
CA SER A 162 -15.69 -22.90 -5.62
C SER A 162 -15.13 -24.32 -5.71
N ILE A 163 -14.00 -24.50 -6.37
CA ILE A 163 -13.33 -25.81 -6.46
C ILE A 163 -12.41 -26.04 -5.27
N ARG A 164 -11.72 -25.01 -4.78
CA ARG A 164 -10.90 -25.10 -3.57
C ARG A 164 -11.74 -24.77 -2.33
N PRO A 165 -11.57 -25.53 -1.23
CA PRO A 165 -12.25 -25.19 0.03
C PRO A 165 -11.81 -23.82 0.53
N MET A 166 -12.74 -23.08 1.10
CA MET A 166 -12.49 -21.82 1.77
C MET A 166 -11.76 -22.05 3.10
N PRO A 167 -10.88 -21.16 3.54
CA PRO A 167 -10.32 -21.21 4.89
C PRO A 167 -11.42 -21.18 5.95
N VAL A 168 -11.16 -21.79 7.08
CA VAL A 168 -12.09 -21.78 8.23
C VAL A 168 -12.11 -20.37 8.84
N LEU A 169 -13.28 -19.71 8.85
CA LEU A 169 -13.44 -18.30 9.24
C LEU A 169 -12.95 -17.94 10.66
N HIS A 170 -12.94 -18.90 11.57
CA HIS A 170 -12.57 -18.70 12.97
C HIS A 170 -11.20 -19.31 13.32
N LYS A 171 -10.42 -19.63 12.29
CA LYS A 171 -9.04 -20.09 12.46
C LYS A 171 -8.11 -19.11 11.76
N ASP A 172 -7.20 -18.56 12.54
CA ASP A 172 -6.21 -17.62 12.02
C ASP A 172 -5.34 -18.25 10.93
N LEU A 173 -5.15 -17.52 9.86
CA LEU A 173 -4.15 -17.85 8.87
C LEU A 173 -2.78 -17.43 9.40
N ASN A 174 -1.77 -18.27 9.17
CA ASN A 174 -0.40 -17.87 9.48
C ASN A 174 0.03 -16.69 8.59
N GLU A 175 1.00 -15.92 9.05
CA GLU A 175 1.46 -14.70 8.40
C GLU A 175 1.88 -14.94 6.94
N GLU A 176 2.67 -15.99 6.68
CA GLU A 176 3.11 -16.32 5.33
C GLU A 176 1.93 -16.57 4.37
N THR A 177 0.92 -17.30 4.81
CA THR A 177 -0.30 -17.53 4.01
C THR A 177 -1.07 -16.22 3.78
N ARG A 178 -1.16 -15.35 4.79
CA ARG A 178 -1.83 -14.05 4.67
C ARG A 178 -1.17 -13.16 3.62
N VAL A 179 0.14 -13.13 3.60
CA VAL A 179 0.92 -12.32 2.65
C VAL A 179 0.94 -12.95 1.27
N ARG A 180 1.30 -14.24 1.16
CA ARG A 180 1.46 -14.96 -0.09
C ARG A 180 0.14 -15.22 -0.82
N ARG A 181 -0.93 -15.47 -0.06
CA ARG A 181 -2.29 -15.74 -0.58
C ARG A 181 -3.28 -14.68 -0.09
N ARG A 182 -2.95 -13.43 -0.33
CA ARG A 182 -3.72 -12.26 0.13
C ARG A 182 -5.22 -12.37 -0.15
N TYR A 183 -5.63 -13.01 -1.24
CA TYR A 183 -7.04 -13.23 -1.56
C TYR A 183 -7.76 -14.10 -0.51
N LEU A 184 -7.06 -15.03 0.17
CA LEU A 184 -7.63 -15.79 1.29
C LEU A 184 -7.77 -14.91 2.53
N ASP A 185 -6.77 -14.08 2.82
CA ASP A 185 -6.79 -13.12 3.91
C ASP A 185 -7.98 -12.15 3.76
N LEU A 186 -8.15 -11.58 2.56
CA LEU A 186 -9.29 -10.71 2.22
C LEU A 186 -10.65 -11.42 2.34
N MET A 187 -10.72 -12.74 2.11
CA MET A 187 -11.96 -13.50 2.27
C MET A 187 -12.42 -13.59 3.71
N VAL A 188 -11.48 -13.77 4.64
CA VAL A 188 -11.80 -14.19 6.02
C VAL A 188 -11.56 -13.12 7.07
N ARG A 189 -10.65 -12.16 6.83
CA ARG A 189 -10.28 -11.11 7.79
C ARG A 189 -10.83 -9.74 7.39
N PRO A 190 -11.72 -9.16 8.22
CA PRO A 190 -12.18 -7.78 8.04
C PRO A 190 -11.02 -6.76 8.04
N GLU A 191 -10.02 -6.94 8.92
CA GLU A 191 -8.87 -6.05 9.09
C GLU A 191 -8.06 -5.94 7.79
N ALA A 192 -7.92 -7.04 7.05
CA ALA A 192 -7.23 -7.02 5.75
C ALA A 192 -7.97 -6.15 4.71
N ARG A 193 -9.30 -6.16 4.72
CA ARG A 193 -10.12 -5.28 3.85
C ARG A 193 -10.09 -3.83 4.31
N GLU A 194 -10.08 -3.60 5.63
CA GLU A 194 -9.94 -2.26 6.20
C GLU A 194 -8.61 -1.61 5.80
N LEU A 195 -7.50 -2.37 5.84
CA LEU A 195 -6.20 -1.85 5.41
C LEU A 195 -6.22 -1.40 3.93
N VAL A 196 -6.88 -2.16 3.05
CA VAL A 196 -7.06 -1.75 1.63
C VAL A 196 -7.84 -0.45 1.52
N LYS A 197 -8.91 -0.27 2.30
CA LYS A 197 -9.71 0.96 2.31
C LYS A 197 -8.92 2.14 2.87
N LYS A 198 -8.20 1.94 3.97
CA LYS A 198 -7.32 2.96 4.57
C LYS A 198 -6.25 3.41 3.57
N ARG A 199 -5.59 2.47 2.85
CA ARG A 199 -4.65 2.78 1.78
C ARG A 199 -5.29 3.67 0.70
N ALA A 200 -6.47 3.30 0.22
CA ALA A 200 -7.18 4.08 -0.80
C ALA A 200 -7.57 5.48 -0.29
N LEU A 201 -7.96 5.60 0.98
CA LEU A 201 -8.28 6.87 1.62
C LEU A 201 -7.05 7.77 1.72
N ILE A 202 -5.92 7.24 2.23
CA ILE A 202 -4.64 7.97 2.30
C ILE A 202 -4.24 8.49 0.93
N THR A 203 -4.20 7.62 -0.10
CA THR A 203 -3.77 8.03 -1.45
C THR A 203 -4.68 9.12 -2.03
N ARG A 204 -6.00 9.02 -1.79
CA ARG A 204 -6.96 10.08 -2.21
C ARG A 204 -6.74 11.39 -1.45
N THR A 205 -6.46 11.32 -0.16
CA THR A 205 -6.21 12.50 0.67
C THR A 205 -4.93 13.23 0.24
N VAL A 206 -3.87 12.49 -0.03
CA VAL A 206 -2.62 13.04 -0.59
C VAL A 206 -2.89 13.83 -1.89
N ARG A 207 -3.65 13.23 -2.83
CA ARG A 207 -4.03 13.93 -4.07
C ARG A 207 -4.81 15.19 -3.80
N ARG A 208 -5.83 15.11 -2.94
CA ARG A 208 -6.66 16.28 -2.59
C ARG A 208 -5.82 17.42 -2.04
N VAL A 209 -4.92 17.15 -1.08
CA VAL A 209 -4.06 18.20 -0.50
C VAL A 209 -3.21 18.88 -1.59
N LEU A 210 -2.59 18.11 -2.47
CA LEU A 210 -1.75 18.66 -3.54
C LEU A 210 -2.59 19.43 -4.58
N GLU A 211 -3.73 18.89 -5.00
CA GLU A 211 -4.63 19.55 -5.96
C GLU A 211 -5.21 20.85 -5.40
N ASP A 212 -5.55 20.91 -4.10
CA ASP A 212 -6.00 22.13 -3.42
C ASP A 212 -4.92 23.24 -3.44
N HIS A 213 -3.64 22.87 -3.52
CA HIS A 213 -2.51 23.78 -3.73
C HIS A 213 -2.18 24.03 -5.20
N GLY A 214 -2.99 23.51 -6.13
CA GLY A 214 -2.83 23.74 -7.56
C GLY A 214 -1.73 22.91 -8.23
N TYR A 215 -1.30 21.80 -7.61
CA TYR A 215 -0.41 20.85 -8.27
C TYR A 215 -1.15 20.06 -9.35
N ILE A 216 -0.43 19.70 -10.39
CA ILE A 216 -0.89 18.87 -11.50
C ILE A 216 -0.26 17.48 -11.40
N GLU A 217 -1.10 16.43 -11.37
CA GLU A 217 -0.62 15.05 -11.41
C GLU A 217 -0.09 14.73 -12.81
N LEU A 218 1.13 14.23 -12.89
CA LEU A 218 1.77 13.81 -14.13
C LEU A 218 2.04 12.31 -14.08
N GLU A 219 2.18 11.72 -15.28
CA GLU A 219 2.68 10.36 -15.46
C GLU A 219 3.98 10.43 -16.25
N THR A 220 5.07 9.94 -15.66
CA THR A 220 6.39 9.92 -16.31
C THR A 220 6.80 8.48 -16.67
N PRO A 221 7.73 8.29 -17.62
CA PRO A 221 8.10 6.96 -18.07
C PRO A 221 8.69 6.09 -16.96
N VAL A 222 8.23 4.83 -16.88
CA VAL A 222 8.82 3.79 -16.03
C VAL A 222 10.15 3.29 -16.60
N LEU A 223 10.25 3.17 -17.93
CA LEU A 223 11.47 2.76 -18.61
C LEU A 223 12.35 3.97 -18.91
N GLN A 224 13.61 3.90 -18.52
CA GLN A 224 14.57 4.98 -18.67
C GLN A 224 15.84 4.48 -19.39
N LEU A 225 16.47 5.36 -20.15
CA LEU A 225 17.76 5.10 -20.78
C LEU A 225 18.91 5.23 -19.76
N VAL A 226 18.77 6.21 -18.86
CA VAL A 226 19.69 6.52 -17.78
C VAL A 226 18.90 6.57 -16.50
N HIS A 227 19.37 5.89 -15.46
CA HIS A 227 18.75 5.96 -14.13
C HIS A 227 19.30 7.15 -13.34
N GLY A 228 18.47 7.75 -12.50
CA GLY A 228 18.85 8.88 -11.66
C GLY A 228 17.70 9.35 -10.78
N GLY A 229 17.94 10.43 -10.01
CA GLY A 229 16.97 10.99 -9.06
C GLY A 229 17.00 10.30 -7.67
N ALA A 230 17.84 9.30 -7.48
CA ALA A 230 18.08 8.66 -6.19
C ALA A 230 19.43 7.90 -6.23
N THR A 231 19.93 7.54 -5.05
CA THR A 231 21.05 6.59 -4.90
C THR A 231 20.46 5.22 -4.63
N ALA A 232 20.34 4.39 -5.67
CA ALA A 232 19.74 3.06 -5.56
C ALA A 232 20.10 2.18 -6.76
N ARG A 233 20.13 0.87 -6.56
CA ARG A 233 20.42 -0.10 -7.63
C ARG A 233 19.19 -0.30 -8.51
N PRO A 234 19.28 -0.06 -9.86
CA PRO A 234 18.16 -0.22 -10.77
C PRO A 234 17.93 -1.69 -11.20
N PHE A 235 16.70 -2.02 -11.57
CA PHE A 235 16.42 -3.19 -12.41
C PHE A 235 16.77 -2.88 -13.85
N ARG A 236 17.50 -3.78 -14.51
CA ARG A 236 17.89 -3.65 -15.92
C ARG A 236 16.97 -4.46 -16.82
N THR A 237 16.65 -3.92 -17.98
CA THR A 237 15.80 -4.55 -19.00
C THR A 237 16.31 -4.21 -20.40
N HIS A 238 15.60 -4.63 -21.45
CA HIS A 238 16.00 -4.43 -22.84
C HIS A 238 14.80 -4.12 -23.73
N LEU A 239 14.90 -3.07 -24.54
CA LEU A 239 13.92 -2.70 -25.56
C LEU A 239 14.28 -3.36 -26.89
N ASN A 240 13.62 -4.46 -27.24
CA ASN A 240 13.91 -5.24 -28.43
C ASN A 240 13.78 -4.45 -29.75
N ALA A 241 12.82 -3.51 -29.81
CA ALA A 241 12.55 -2.75 -31.03
C ALA A 241 13.75 -1.88 -31.48
N PHE A 242 14.57 -1.43 -30.55
CA PHE A 242 15.71 -0.56 -30.78
C PHE A 242 17.05 -1.21 -30.41
N ASP A 243 17.01 -2.48 -29.99
CA ASP A 243 18.19 -3.18 -29.46
C ASP A 243 18.89 -2.35 -28.36
N GLN A 244 18.09 -1.77 -27.44
CA GLN A 244 18.54 -0.78 -26.47
C GLN A 244 18.43 -1.30 -25.05
N PRO A 245 19.54 -1.33 -24.27
CA PRO A 245 19.50 -1.52 -22.82
C PRO A 245 18.71 -0.39 -22.16
N MET A 246 17.88 -0.74 -21.19
CA MET A 246 17.10 0.21 -20.41
C MET A 246 17.11 -0.17 -18.93
N THR A 247 16.70 0.76 -18.09
CA THR A 247 16.48 0.53 -16.66
C THR A 247 15.03 0.83 -16.29
N MET A 248 14.54 0.24 -15.22
CA MET A 248 13.31 0.69 -14.57
C MET A 248 13.64 1.84 -13.64
N ARG A 249 12.77 2.84 -13.58
CA ARG A 249 12.97 4.04 -12.76
C ARG A 249 13.15 3.72 -11.28
N ILE A 250 14.09 4.38 -10.63
CA ILE A 250 14.33 4.34 -9.18
C ILE A 250 13.71 5.55 -8.46
N ALA A 251 13.33 6.58 -9.19
CA ALA A 251 12.68 7.82 -8.77
C ALA A 251 11.92 8.47 -9.93
N THR A 252 11.07 9.43 -9.67
CA THR A 252 10.36 10.26 -10.68
C THR A 252 10.93 11.68 -10.78
N GLU A 253 11.95 12.01 -10.03
CA GLU A 253 12.55 13.32 -9.83
C GLU A 253 12.95 14.02 -11.14
N LEU A 254 13.86 13.42 -11.94
CA LEU A 254 14.42 14.11 -13.10
C LEU A 254 13.35 14.44 -14.16
N PRO A 255 12.40 13.54 -14.51
CA PRO A 255 11.30 13.89 -15.39
C PRO A 255 10.39 15.00 -14.86
N LEU A 256 10.07 15.00 -13.55
CA LEU A 256 9.21 16.03 -12.95
C LEU A 256 9.91 17.40 -12.93
N LYS A 257 11.19 17.46 -12.59
CA LYS A 257 11.99 18.70 -12.69
C LYS A 257 12.02 19.25 -14.12
N ARG A 258 12.15 18.39 -15.14
CA ARG A 258 12.08 18.81 -16.55
C ARG A 258 10.71 19.39 -16.90
N ALA A 259 9.61 18.88 -16.32
CA ALA A 259 8.29 19.47 -16.49
C ALA A 259 8.20 20.88 -15.88
N VAL A 260 8.83 21.10 -14.71
CA VAL A 260 8.91 22.43 -14.10
C VAL A 260 9.75 23.39 -14.97
N VAL A 261 10.88 22.95 -15.52
CA VAL A 261 11.65 23.74 -16.50
C VAL A 261 10.79 24.10 -17.72
N GLY A 262 9.92 23.18 -18.13
CA GLY A 262 8.95 23.40 -19.23
C GLY A 262 7.82 24.38 -18.92
N GLY A 263 7.74 24.89 -17.68
CA GLY A 263 6.76 25.93 -17.26
C GLY A 263 5.53 25.40 -16.53
N ILE A 264 5.51 24.13 -16.09
CA ILE A 264 4.46 23.61 -15.21
C ILE A 264 4.92 23.81 -13.76
N GLU A 265 4.44 24.90 -13.12
CA GLU A 265 5.02 25.39 -11.87
C GLU A 265 4.87 24.45 -10.68
N ARG A 266 3.80 23.63 -10.63
CA ARG A 266 3.52 22.66 -9.55
C ARG A 266 3.13 21.33 -10.13
N VAL A 267 3.97 20.33 -9.89
CA VAL A 267 3.80 18.98 -10.45
C VAL A 267 3.95 17.93 -9.37
N TYR A 268 3.23 16.82 -9.51
CA TYR A 268 3.45 15.65 -8.69
C TYR A 268 3.17 14.35 -9.45
N GLU A 269 3.73 13.25 -8.95
CA GLU A 269 3.40 11.90 -9.39
C GLU A 269 3.32 10.98 -8.17
N ILE A 270 2.24 10.19 -8.07
CA ILE A 270 2.17 9.05 -7.17
C ILE A 270 2.37 7.79 -8.01
N GLY A 271 3.55 7.21 -7.92
CA GLY A 271 3.95 6.13 -8.83
C GLY A 271 4.74 5.01 -8.17
N ARG A 272 4.88 3.91 -8.92
CA ARG A 272 5.77 2.81 -8.54
C ARG A 272 7.20 3.16 -8.93
N VAL A 273 8.12 2.89 -8.00
CA VAL A 273 9.56 2.89 -8.24
C VAL A 273 10.14 1.52 -7.92
N PHE A 274 11.30 1.23 -8.48
CA PHE A 274 11.87 -0.11 -8.52
C PHE A 274 13.34 -0.05 -8.11
N ARG A 275 13.66 -0.56 -6.92
CA ARG A 275 15.03 -0.61 -6.39
C ARG A 275 15.43 -2.05 -6.13
N ASN A 276 16.47 -2.52 -6.81
CA ASN A 276 16.93 -3.91 -6.76
C ASN A 276 17.83 -4.14 -5.53
N GLU A 277 17.24 -3.95 -4.37
CA GLU A 277 17.88 -4.00 -3.06
C GLU A 277 17.29 -5.11 -2.19
N GLY A 278 17.51 -5.05 -0.88
CA GLY A 278 17.01 -6.01 0.09
C GLY A 278 15.48 -6.08 0.19
N VAL A 279 14.98 -7.17 0.72
CA VAL A 279 13.56 -7.41 0.99
C VAL A 279 13.39 -7.81 2.44
N ASP A 280 12.85 -6.92 3.26
CA ASP A 280 12.64 -7.13 4.70
C ASP A 280 11.25 -6.66 5.17
N SER A 281 11.08 -6.33 6.44
CA SER A 281 9.83 -5.83 7.02
C SER A 281 9.50 -4.38 6.65
N THR A 282 10.49 -3.62 6.19
CA THR A 282 10.41 -2.18 5.89
C THR A 282 10.77 -1.85 4.44
N HIS A 283 11.35 -2.79 3.69
CA HIS A 283 11.79 -2.61 2.31
C HIS A 283 11.14 -3.61 1.35
N SER A 284 10.74 -3.10 0.18
CA SER A 284 10.24 -3.87 -0.95
C SER A 284 10.92 -3.38 -2.23
N PRO A 285 11.32 -4.27 -3.15
CA PRO A 285 11.99 -3.87 -4.40
C PRO A 285 11.08 -3.10 -5.35
N GLU A 286 9.77 -3.16 -5.15
CA GLU A 286 8.75 -2.37 -5.80
C GLU A 286 7.86 -1.73 -4.73
N PHE A 287 7.78 -0.41 -4.71
CA PHE A 287 7.00 0.35 -3.74
C PHE A 287 6.43 1.63 -4.35
N THR A 288 5.53 2.29 -3.64
CA THR A 288 4.88 3.51 -4.10
C THR A 288 5.53 4.71 -3.43
N THR A 289 5.94 5.70 -4.24
CA THR A 289 6.34 7.01 -3.76
C THR A 289 5.38 8.09 -4.26
N LEU A 290 5.32 9.19 -3.53
CA LEU A 290 4.91 10.49 -4.02
C LEU A 290 6.18 11.30 -4.23
N GLU A 291 6.31 11.95 -5.38
CA GLU A 291 7.25 13.04 -5.56
C GLU A 291 6.52 14.28 -6.09
N CYS A 292 6.85 15.45 -5.56
CA CYS A 292 6.27 16.72 -6.02
C CYS A 292 7.33 17.82 -6.03
N TYR A 293 7.15 18.74 -6.98
CA TYR A 293 8.06 19.89 -7.21
C TYR A 293 7.25 21.16 -7.39
N GLU A 294 7.70 22.25 -6.74
CA GLU A 294 7.05 23.54 -6.79
C GLU A 294 8.08 24.63 -7.14
N ALA A 295 7.83 25.36 -8.24
CA ALA A 295 8.63 26.52 -8.64
C ALA A 295 8.51 27.64 -7.60
N TYR A 296 9.63 28.32 -7.36
CA TYR A 296 9.77 29.43 -6.38
C TYR A 296 9.54 29.03 -4.93
N ALA A 297 9.57 27.72 -4.63
CA ALA A 297 9.57 27.16 -3.28
C ALA A 297 10.98 26.74 -2.84
N ASP A 298 11.10 26.40 -1.57
CA ASP A 298 12.33 25.88 -0.95
C ASP A 298 12.03 24.76 0.04
N GLN A 299 13.04 24.24 0.71
CA GLN A 299 12.91 23.15 1.68
C GLN A 299 11.89 23.43 2.80
N TYR A 300 11.67 24.70 3.18
CA TYR A 300 10.72 25.06 4.24
C TYR A 300 9.28 24.97 3.76
N VAL A 301 9.00 25.44 2.54
CA VAL A 301 7.69 25.25 1.90
C VAL A 301 7.39 23.75 1.75
N MET A 302 8.38 22.95 1.38
CA MET A 302 8.21 21.49 1.26
C MET A 302 7.95 20.83 2.63
N ALA A 303 8.53 21.36 3.71
CA ALA A 303 8.23 20.86 5.07
C ALA A 303 6.78 21.15 5.47
N GLU A 304 6.26 22.35 5.16
CA GLU A 304 4.85 22.68 5.37
C GLU A 304 3.92 21.72 4.58
N ARG A 305 4.24 21.43 3.31
CA ARG A 305 3.48 20.46 2.49
C ARG A 305 3.52 19.06 3.07
N MET A 306 4.70 18.59 3.52
CA MET A 306 4.87 17.27 4.14
C MET A 306 4.00 17.15 5.39
N GLN A 307 4.08 18.13 6.28
CA GLN A 307 3.29 18.16 7.52
C GLN A 307 1.79 18.17 7.20
N GLU A 308 1.34 19.01 6.29
CA GLU A 308 -0.06 19.11 5.89
C GLU A 308 -0.59 17.79 5.33
N ILE A 309 0.16 17.12 4.45
CA ILE A 309 -0.20 15.81 3.88
C ILE A 309 -0.39 14.77 4.99
N ILE A 310 0.59 14.65 5.89
CA ILE A 310 0.55 13.62 6.95
C ILE A 310 -0.58 13.90 7.94
N VAL A 311 -0.73 15.16 8.38
CA VAL A 311 -1.79 15.56 9.31
C VAL A 311 -3.18 15.38 8.68
N ALA A 312 -3.37 15.76 7.41
CA ALA A 312 -4.63 15.53 6.71
C ALA A 312 -4.98 14.04 6.59
N CYS A 313 -4.00 13.18 6.29
CA CYS A 313 -4.20 11.73 6.27
C CYS A 313 -4.55 11.16 7.65
N ALA A 314 -3.89 11.63 8.70
CA ALA A 314 -4.21 11.24 10.08
C ALA A 314 -5.65 11.63 10.47
N GLN A 315 -6.05 12.86 10.15
CA GLN A 315 -7.41 13.37 10.39
C GLN A 315 -8.49 12.56 9.66
N GLU A 316 -8.30 12.26 8.39
CA GLU A 316 -9.24 11.44 7.60
C GLU A 316 -9.39 10.01 8.13
N LEU A 317 -8.35 9.46 8.74
CA LEU A 317 -8.37 8.15 9.41
C LEU A 317 -8.84 8.22 10.86
N GLY A 318 -9.04 9.42 11.40
CA GLY A 318 -9.33 9.65 12.82
C GLY A 318 -8.16 9.27 13.73
N VAL A 319 -6.91 9.31 13.25
CA VAL A 319 -5.71 8.98 14.03
C VAL A 319 -5.24 10.23 14.77
N THR A 320 -5.10 10.11 16.09
CA THR A 320 -4.63 11.19 16.99
C THR A 320 -3.33 10.82 17.70
N ALA A 321 -3.05 9.54 17.87
CA ALA A 321 -1.85 9.05 18.52
C ALA A 321 -1.43 7.69 17.95
N ILE A 322 -0.13 7.39 18.00
CA ILE A 322 0.42 6.12 17.56
C ILE A 322 1.29 5.59 18.68
N GLU A 323 0.95 4.42 19.22
CA GLU A 323 1.77 3.76 20.24
C GLU A 323 2.85 2.90 19.61
N THR A 324 4.03 2.97 20.16
CA THR A 324 5.18 2.14 19.83
C THR A 324 5.77 1.57 21.12
N GLU A 325 6.74 0.67 21.01
CA GLU A 325 7.49 0.15 22.18
C GLU A 325 8.27 1.26 22.90
N ASP A 326 8.67 2.31 22.18
CA ASP A 326 9.48 3.41 22.69
C ASP A 326 8.65 4.60 23.23
N GLY A 327 7.33 4.56 23.04
CA GLY A 327 6.41 5.61 23.53
C GLY A 327 5.31 5.96 22.54
N THR A 328 4.66 7.10 22.77
CA THR A 328 3.55 7.58 21.94
C THR A 328 4.03 8.67 20.99
N ILE A 329 3.78 8.50 19.70
CA ILE A 329 4.02 9.51 18.67
C ILE A 329 2.84 10.47 18.64
N ASP A 330 3.11 11.76 18.78
CA ASP A 330 2.15 12.86 18.63
C ASP A 330 2.36 13.57 17.28
N LEU A 331 1.36 13.48 16.40
CA LEU A 331 1.39 14.15 15.10
C LEU A 331 0.80 15.58 15.14
N GLY A 332 0.09 15.93 16.23
CA GLY A 332 -0.61 17.21 16.37
C GLY A 332 0.22 18.32 16.99
N GLY A 333 1.40 17.99 17.54
CA GLY A 333 2.30 18.94 18.18
C GLY A 333 3.16 19.74 17.20
N GLU A 334 4.08 20.53 17.73
CA GLU A 334 5.12 21.20 16.96
C GLU A 334 6.16 20.17 16.49
N TRP A 335 6.48 20.17 15.19
CA TRP A 335 7.48 19.27 14.62
C TRP A 335 8.87 19.87 14.80
N ALA A 336 9.79 19.05 15.31
CA ALA A 336 11.14 19.49 15.64
C ALA A 336 12.03 19.65 14.40
N TRP A 337 13.05 20.49 14.52
CA TRP A 337 14.13 20.64 13.56
C TRP A 337 15.45 20.30 14.25
N LEU A 338 16.21 19.33 13.70
CA LEU A 338 17.48 18.87 14.26
C LEU A 338 18.56 18.91 13.17
N SER A 339 19.60 19.70 13.39
CA SER A 339 20.74 19.73 12.47
C SER A 339 21.66 18.53 12.70
N VAL A 340 22.13 17.91 11.61
CA VAL A 340 22.95 16.68 11.65
C VAL A 340 24.18 16.83 12.55
N TYR A 341 25.01 17.84 12.33
CA TYR A 341 26.27 18.00 13.09
C TYR A 341 26.03 18.28 14.57
N PRO A 342 25.21 19.25 14.98
CA PRO A 342 24.88 19.47 16.39
C PRO A 342 24.20 18.27 17.05
N GLY A 343 23.26 17.62 16.35
CA GLY A 343 22.55 16.44 16.88
C GLY A 343 23.50 15.26 17.14
N LEU A 344 24.38 14.98 16.19
CA LEU A 344 25.41 13.94 16.37
C LEU A 344 26.38 14.32 17.50
N SER A 345 26.80 15.60 17.57
CA SER A 345 27.70 16.09 18.63
C SER A 345 27.12 15.87 20.03
N GLU A 346 25.83 16.18 20.21
CA GLU A 346 25.13 15.98 21.47
C GLU A 346 25.06 14.50 21.84
N ALA A 347 24.70 13.64 20.88
CA ALA A 347 24.54 12.20 21.10
C ALA A 347 25.86 11.51 21.47
N VAL A 348 26.97 11.89 20.84
CA VAL A 348 28.29 11.25 21.10
C VAL A 348 29.14 11.97 22.17
N GLY A 349 28.70 13.15 22.63
CA GLY A 349 29.39 13.95 23.65
C GLY A 349 30.70 14.58 23.20
N VAL A 350 30.91 14.71 21.89
CA VAL A 350 32.11 15.31 21.26
C VAL A 350 31.67 16.23 20.13
N GLU A 351 32.28 17.41 20.01
CA GLU A 351 32.00 18.36 18.93
C GLU A 351 32.34 17.76 17.56
N ILE A 352 31.33 17.61 16.69
CA ILE A 352 31.46 17.17 15.31
C ILE A 352 31.12 18.33 14.37
N THR A 353 32.03 18.58 13.44
CA THR A 353 31.92 19.65 12.43
C THR A 353 32.26 19.10 11.05
N PRO A 354 32.00 19.86 9.96
CA PRO A 354 32.44 19.46 8.63
C PRO A 354 33.96 19.30 8.48
N ASP A 355 34.77 19.78 9.45
CA ASP A 355 36.23 19.64 9.50
C ASP A 355 36.70 18.44 10.33
N THR A 356 35.79 17.69 10.96
CA THR A 356 36.17 16.55 11.80
C THR A 356 36.80 15.46 10.94
N PRO A 357 38.06 15.03 11.28
CA PRO A 357 38.75 14.01 10.50
C PRO A 357 38.01 12.66 10.51
N ALA A 358 38.07 11.94 9.38
CA ALA A 358 37.49 10.61 9.26
C ALA A 358 38.00 9.61 10.32
N GLU A 359 39.25 9.74 10.74
CA GLU A 359 39.82 8.88 11.79
C GLU A 359 39.12 9.06 13.13
N THR A 360 38.86 10.32 13.53
CA THR A 360 38.07 10.63 14.74
C THR A 360 36.67 10.04 14.67
N LEU A 361 36.03 10.13 13.51
CA LEU A 361 34.69 9.55 13.30
C LEU A 361 34.71 8.02 13.39
N ARG A 362 35.76 7.35 12.90
CA ARG A 362 35.94 5.90 13.08
C ARG A 362 36.16 5.51 14.55
N GLU A 363 36.89 6.33 15.32
CA GLU A 363 37.03 6.09 16.77
C GLU A 363 35.67 6.23 17.49
N ILE A 364 34.84 7.18 17.09
CA ILE A 364 33.47 7.34 17.61
C ILE A 364 32.60 6.12 17.22
N ALA A 365 32.66 5.70 15.96
CA ALA A 365 31.94 4.50 15.48
C ALA A 365 32.31 3.27 16.35
N ALA A 366 33.59 3.05 16.60
CA ALA A 366 34.06 1.94 17.42
C ALA A 366 33.57 2.01 18.89
N LYS A 367 33.39 3.20 19.45
CA LYS A 367 32.89 3.39 20.82
C LYS A 367 31.37 3.13 20.93
N HIS A 368 30.65 3.32 19.84
CA HIS A 368 29.20 3.14 19.78
C HIS A 368 28.79 1.84 19.08
N ASP A 369 29.74 0.91 18.86
CA ASP A 369 29.52 -0.39 18.20
C ASP A 369 28.91 -0.26 16.79
N VAL A 370 29.17 0.85 16.07
CA VAL A 370 28.74 1.06 14.69
C VAL A 370 29.77 0.48 13.72
N GLU A 371 29.29 -0.44 12.86
CA GLU A 371 30.12 -1.00 11.80
C GLU A 371 30.31 0.01 10.66
N VAL A 372 31.55 0.31 10.29
CA VAL A 372 31.87 1.26 9.23
C VAL A 372 32.79 0.64 8.18
N ASN A 373 32.55 0.98 6.92
CA ASN A 373 33.45 0.58 5.83
C ASN A 373 34.72 1.44 5.87
N PRO A 374 35.93 0.82 5.85
CA PRO A 374 37.18 1.56 5.84
C PRO A 374 37.37 2.55 4.66
N ALA A 375 36.65 2.34 3.56
CA ALA A 375 36.69 3.20 2.38
C ALA A 375 35.80 4.45 2.49
N TRP A 376 34.95 4.58 3.51
CA TRP A 376 34.10 5.75 3.67
C TRP A 376 34.88 7.00 4.06
N ASP A 377 34.55 8.11 3.43
CA ASP A 377 35.05 9.42 3.77
C ASP A 377 34.39 10.02 5.02
N ALA A 378 34.80 11.21 5.44
CA ALA A 378 34.25 11.84 6.64
C ALA A 378 32.74 12.17 6.51
N GLU A 379 32.28 12.61 5.34
CA GLU A 379 30.88 12.95 5.12
C GLU A 379 30.00 11.70 5.22
N LYS A 380 30.39 10.60 4.57
CA LYS A 380 29.66 9.33 4.66
C LYS A 380 29.64 8.78 6.08
N LEU A 381 30.75 8.90 6.82
CA LEU A 381 30.81 8.49 8.23
C LEU A 381 29.85 9.30 9.11
N VAL A 382 29.72 10.61 8.89
CA VAL A 382 28.75 11.45 9.61
C VAL A 382 27.33 11.01 9.36
N ILE A 383 26.97 10.72 8.10
CA ILE A 383 25.62 10.25 7.71
C ILE A 383 25.30 8.92 8.41
N GLU A 384 26.20 7.95 8.35
CA GLU A 384 25.99 6.62 8.93
C GLU A 384 25.93 6.68 10.46
N LEU A 385 26.85 7.44 11.10
CA LEU A 385 26.81 7.62 12.56
C LEU A 385 25.53 8.29 13.04
N PHE A 386 25.02 9.28 12.28
CA PHE A 386 23.76 9.92 12.60
C PHE A 386 22.59 8.92 12.48
N GLY A 387 22.56 8.16 11.39
CA GLY A 387 21.52 7.14 11.14
C GLY A 387 21.48 6.04 12.21
N GLU A 388 22.65 5.56 12.67
CA GLU A 388 22.72 4.47 13.65
C GLU A 388 22.55 4.96 15.11
N ILE A 389 23.00 6.19 15.44
CA ILE A 389 23.03 6.66 16.83
C ILE A 389 21.85 7.58 17.15
N VAL A 390 21.48 8.48 16.23
CA VAL A 390 20.51 9.55 16.52
C VAL A 390 19.11 9.22 16.00
N GLU A 391 18.97 8.81 14.75
CA GLU A 391 17.67 8.57 14.12
C GLU A 391 16.77 7.61 14.91
N PRO A 392 17.25 6.48 15.46
CA PRO A 392 16.42 5.57 16.24
C PRO A 392 15.81 6.20 17.50
N THR A 393 16.38 7.30 17.99
CA THR A 393 15.89 8.01 19.18
C THR A 393 14.81 9.04 18.87
N LEU A 394 14.57 9.36 17.59
CA LEU A 394 13.64 10.39 17.14
C LEU A 394 12.22 9.83 17.05
N LEU A 395 11.51 9.81 18.19
CA LEU A 395 10.16 9.27 18.26
C LEU A 395 9.13 10.18 17.58
N ASN A 396 9.10 11.47 17.96
CA ASN A 396 8.16 12.44 17.40
C ASN A 396 8.65 13.02 16.07
N PRO A 397 7.76 13.58 15.24
CA PRO A 397 8.14 14.12 13.93
C PRO A 397 9.28 15.13 14.04
N THR A 398 10.39 14.82 13.37
CA THR A 398 11.62 15.63 13.40
C THR A 398 12.16 15.78 11.99
N PHE A 399 12.29 17.02 11.51
CA PHE A 399 13.02 17.35 10.30
C PHE A 399 14.52 17.38 10.63
N VAL A 400 15.25 16.39 10.14
CA VAL A 400 16.73 16.33 10.24
C VAL A 400 17.30 17.05 9.03
N TYR A 401 18.13 18.08 9.22
CA TYR A 401 18.59 18.97 8.16
C TYR A 401 20.07 19.31 8.25
N ASN A 402 20.58 20.05 7.27
CA ASN A 402 22.00 20.41 7.16
C ASN A 402 22.92 19.20 6.99
N TYR A 403 22.53 18.30 6.09
CA TYR A 403 23.37 17.17 5.68
C TYR A 403 24.67 17.62 4.98
N PRO A 404 25.73 16.81 5.01
CA PRO A 404 26.90 17.03 4.16
C PRO A 404 26.55 16.93 2.66
N PRO A 405 27.30 17.59 1.77
CA PRO A 405 27.00 17.65 0.33
C PRO A 405 26.91 16.30 -0.38
N SER A 406 27.65 15.30 0.08
CA SER A 406 27.64 13.95 -0.51
C SER A 406 26.34 13.19 -0.26
N ALA A 407 25.51 13.61 0.71
CA ALA A 407 24.25 12.94 1.03
C ALA A 407 23.23 13.02 -0.12
N GLN A 408 23.11 14.22 -0.75
CA GLN A 408 22.11 14.48 -1.79
C GLN A 408 22.72 15.32 -2.94
N PRO A 409 23.18 14.69 -4.03
CA PRO A 409 23.83 15.38 -5.14
C PRO A 409 22.95 16.38 -5.89
N LEU A 410 21.63 16.27 -5.75
CA LEU A 410 20.63 17.09 -6.44
C LEU A 410 20.12 18.26 -5.57
N ALA A 411 20.54 18.34 -4.31
CA ALA A 411 20.23 19.45 -3.40
C ALA A 411 21.22 20.61 -3.53
N ARG A 412 20.75 21.84 -3.38
CA ARG A 412 21.61 23.03 -3.46
C ARG A 412 22.50 23.19 -2.22
N PRO A 413 23.68 23.81 -2.35
CA PRO A 413 24.46 24.25 -1.19
C PRO A 413 23.64 25.20 -0.31
N ASN A 414 23.88 25.13 1.02
CA ASN A 414 23.16 25.96 1.96
C ASN A 414 23.44 27.47 1.71
N ARG A 415 22.38 28.28 1.74
CA ARG A 415 22.44 29.73 1.51
C ARG A 415 23.16 30.53 2.60
N ASP A 416 23.40 29.92 3.77
CA ASP A 416 24.14 30.52 4.89
C ASP A 416 25.66 30.44 4.71
N GLY A 417 26.13 29.79 3.66
CA GLY A 417 27.55 29.60 3.36
C GLY A 417 28.21 28.49 4.18
N SER A 418 27.46 27.72 4.96
CA SER A 418 27.97 26.51 5.61
C SER A 418 28.32 25.44 4.57
N ARG A 419 29.13 24.47 4.94
CA ARG A 419 29.48 23.31 4.08
C ARG A 419 28.44 22.19 4.22
N THR A 420 27.18 22.57 4.13
CA THR A 420 26.02 21.67 4.15
C THR A 420 25.12 21.95 2.95
N ILE A 421 24.05 21.18 2.82
CA ILE A 421 23.05 21.34 1.77
C ILE A 421 21.69 21.71 2.36
N GLU A 422 20.85 22.38 1.56
CA GLU A 422 19.45 22.65 1.88
C GLU A 422 18.60 21.43 1.59
N ALA A 423 18.69 20.46 2.47
CA ALA A 423 17.94 19.21 2.45
C ALA A 423 17.53 18.82 3.87
N TRP A 424 16.41 18.13 3.98
CA TRP A 424 16.00 17.48 5.22
C TRP A 424 15.37 16.11 4.94
N ASP A 425 15.49 15.22 5.93
CA ASP A 425 14.73 13.98 6.03
C ASP A 425 13.77 14.09 7.22
N LEU A 426 12.53 13.64 7.02
CA LEU A 426 11.54 13.57 8.08
C LEU A 426 11.60 12.21 8.77
N ILE A 427 12.00 12.21 10.03
CA ILE A 427 12.03 11.03 10.88
C ILE A 427 10.81 11.02 11.80
N ILE A 428 10.08 9.90 11.83
CA ILE A 428 8.97 9.66 12.75
C ILE A 428 9.05 8.22 13.24
N GLY A 429 9.14 8.02 14.56
CA GLY A 429 9.27 6.70 15.15
C GLY A 429 10.56 5.99 14.74
N GLY A 430 11.68 6.71 14.73
CA GLY A 430 13.00 6.20 14.35
C GLY A 430 13.12 5.77 12.87
N MET A 431 12.23 6.24 11.99
CA MET A 431 12.23 5.85 10.59
C MET A 431 11.99 7.05 9.69
N GLU A 432 12.80 7.18 8.63
CA GLU A 432 12.59 8.13 7.55
C GLU A 432 11.25 7.89 6.85
N ARG A 433 10.44 8.94 6.73
CA ARG A 433 9.15 8.93 6.04
C ARG A 433 9.21 9.62 4.68
N GLY A 434 10.07 10.61 4.56
CA GLY A 434 10.28 11.34 3.32
C GLY A 434 11.41 12.32 3.43
N THR A 435 11.77 12.91 2.30
CA THR A 435 12.90 13.83 2.13
C THR A 435 12.47 15.03 1.29
N ALA A 436 13.15 16.16 1.44
CA ALA A 436 12.96 17.28 0.53
C ALA A 436 14.20 18.18 0.46
N PHE A 437 14.25 18.92 -0.64
CA PHE A 437 15.37 19.81 -0.96
C PHE A 437 14.89 21.19 -1.39
N SER A 438 15.74 22.20 -1.17
CA SER A 438 15.85 23.31 -2.12
C SER A 438 16.70 22.79 -3.28
N GLU A 439 16.16 22.75 -4.47
CA GLU A 439 16.76 22.05 -5.60
C GLU A 439 18.02 22.74 -6.14
N LEU A 440 19.00 21.95 -6.54
CA LEU A 440 20.17 22.45 -7.27
C LEU A 440 19.75 22.71 -8.72
N ILE A 441 19.73 24.00 -9.09
CA ILE A 441 19.34 24.45 -10.42
C ILE A 441 20.50 25.01 -11.26
N ASP A 442 21.67 25.19 -10.64
CA ASP A 442 22.90 25.61 -11.33
C ASP A 442 23.44 24.45 -12.18
N PRO A 443 23.38 24.53 -13.53
CA PRO A 443 23.75 23.43 -14.40
C PRO A 443 25.27 23.13 -14.35
N VAL A 444 26.09 24.10 -13.97
CA VAL A 444 27.55 23.92 -13.88
C VAL A 444 27.88 23.05 -12.66
N ILE A 445 27.37 23.44 -11.50
CA ILE A 445 27.57 22.67 -10.25
C ILE A 445 26.89 21.29 -10.38
N GLN A 446 25.70 21.23 -10.99
CA GLN A 446 24.99 19.96 -11.18
C GLN A 446 25.79 19.00 -12.06
N ARG A 447 26.41 19.50 -13.14
CA ARG A 447 27.28 18.70 -14.00
C ARG A 447 28.49 18.16 -13.23
N GLU A 448 29.14 18.99 -12.42
CA GLU A 448 30.27 18.56 -11.59
C GLU A 448 29.86 17.40 -10.68
N ARG A 449 28.75 17.54 -9.94
CA ARG A 449 28.26 16.50 -9.01
C ARG A 449 27.85 15.22 -9.72
N LEU A 450 27.11 15.29 -10.84
CA LEU A 450 26.73 14.10 -11.60
C LEU A 450 27.95 13.43 -12.26
N THR A 451 28.98 14.19 -12.61
CA THR A 451 30.24 13.63 -13.11
C THR A 451 30.96 12.85 -12.00
N GLU A 452 31.01 13.36 -10.78
CA GLU A 452 31.56 12.64 -9.62
C GLU A 452 30.78 11.35 -9.34
N GLN A 453 29.44 11.40 -9.39
CA GLN A 453 28.59 10.20 -9.25
C GLN A 453 28.87 9.17 -10.36
N SER A 454 28.98 9.61 -11.60
CA SER A 454 29.32 8.75 -12.74
C SER A 454 30.70 8.09 -12.61
N HIS A 455 31.69 8.77 -12.02
CA HIS A 455 32.98 8.17 -11.71
C HIS A 455 32.86 7.09 -10.61
N LYS A 456 32.03 7.28 -9.59
CA LYS A 456 31.74 6.25 -8.58
C LYS A 456 31.07 5.04 -9.22
N ALA A 457 30.08 5.25 -10.08
CA ALA A 457 29.43 4.18 -10.85
C ALA A 457 30.43 3.39 -11.70
N ALA A 458 31.34 4.09 -12.41
CA ALA A 458 32.40 3.46 -13.21
C ALA A 458 33.43 2.70 -12.36
N ALA A 459 33.60 3.08 -11.09
CA ALA A 459 34.45 2.38 -10.12
C ALA A 459 33.78 1.16 -9.48
N GLY A 460 32.52 0.87 -9.82
CA GLY A 460 31.78 -0.31 -9.36
C GLY A 460 30.71 -0.05 -8.29
N ASP A 461 30.36 1.21 -8.06
CA ASP A 461 29.22 1.57 -7.21
C ASP A 461 27.93 1.50 -8.05
N ASP A 462 27.20 0.39 -7.92
CA ASP A 462 25.96 0.12 -8.66
C ASP A 462 24.79 1.04 -8.25
N GLU A 463 24.91 1.79 -7.17
CA GLU A 463 23.89 2.70 -6.63
C GLU A 463 24.12 4.15 -7.07
N ALA A 464 25.35 4.50 -7.49
CA ALA A 464 25.68 5.85 -7.93
C ALA A 464 24.96 6.23 -9.22
N MET A 465 24.54 7.49 -9.34
CA MET A 465 23.83 8.01 -10.50
C MET A 465 24.73 8.08 -11.74
N GLU A 466 24.13 7.81 -12.88
CA GLU A 466 24.74 8.04 -14.18
C GLU A 466 24.56 9.50 -14.61
N LEU A 467 25.46 9.98 -15.49
CA LEU A 467 25.37 11.33 -16.05
C LEU A 467 24.21 11.44 -17.04
N ASP A 468 23.15 12.19 -16.70
CA ASP A 468 22.00 12.46 -17.58
C ASP A 468 22.19 13.79 -18.32
N GLU A 469 22.69 13.72 -19.56
CA GLU A 469 22.91 14.89 -20.43
C GLU A 469 21.61 15.58 -20.86
N ASP A 470 20.48 14.88 -20.91
CA ASP A 470 19.21 15.48 -21.26
C ASP A 470 18.63 16.30 -20.10
N PHE A 471 18.81 15.83 -18.88
CA PHE A 471 18.48 16.58 -17.67
C PHE A 471 19.34 17.84 -17.54
N LEU A 472 20.66 17.72 -17.74
CA LEU A 472 21.57 18.87 -17.69
C LEU A 472 21.22 19.93 -18.76
N ARG A 473 20.92 19.49 -19.97
CA ARG A 473 20.46 20.38 -21.05
C ARG A 473 19.15 21.08 -20.69
N ALA A 474 18.23 20.40 -20.00
CA ALA A 474 17.02 21.05 -19.50
C ALA A 474 17.34 22.17 -18.51
N LEU A 475 18.24 21.93 -17.53
CA LEU A 475 18.68 22.97 -16.60
C LEU A 475 19.36 24.15 -17.30
N GLU A 476 20.16 23.90 -18.34
CA GLU A 476 20.83 24.93 -19.15
C GLU A 476 19.85 25.86 -19.89
N HIS A 477 18.59 25.44 -20.13
CA HIS A 477 17.54 26.31 -20.64
C HIS A 477 16.95 27.26 -19.59
N GLY A 478 17.35 27.13 -18.32
CA GLY A 478 16.95 27.98 -17.21
C GLY A 478 15.84 27.34 -16.37
N ALA A 479 16.24 26.62 -15.32
CA ALA A 479 15.32 26.13 -14.31
C ALA A 479 14.95 27.25 -13.33
N PRO A 480 13.66 27.42 -12.95
CA PRO A 480 13.29 28.32 -11.87
C PRO A 480 13.83 27.76 -10.54
N PRO A 481 14.10 28.61 -9.51
CA PRO A 481 14.27 28.10 -8.16
C PRO A 481 13.08 27.21 -7.81
N MET A 482 13.32 26.05 -7.21
CA MET A 482 12.23 25.12 -6.87
C MET A 482 12.55 24.33 -5.60
N GLY A 483 11.51 23.92 -4.89
CA GLY A 483 11.55 22.93 -3.84
C GLY A 483 11.00 21.61 -4.36
N GLY A 484 11.61 20.51 -3.94
CA GLY A 484 11.16 19.15 -4.24
C GLY A 484 11.00 18.33 -2.99
N LEU A 485 10.04 17.40 -3.00
CA LEU A 485 9.67 16.53 -1.90
C LEU A 485 9.42 15.13 -2.39
N GLY A 486 9.99 14.14 -1.70
CA GLY A 486 9.72 12.71 -1.84
C GLY A 486 9.11 12.13 -0.57
N LEU A 487 7.99 11.40 -0.69
CA LEU A 487 7.33 10.73 0.42
C LEU A 487 7.11 9.24 0.09
N GLY A 488 7.57 8.36 0.95
CA GLY A 488 7.28 6.94 0.86
C GLY A 488 5.81 6.66 1.23
N VAL A 489 4.94 6.49 0.23
CA VAL A 489 3.50 6.27 0.45
C VAL A 489 3.24 4.99 1.24
N ASP A 490 3.99 3.92 0.98
CA ASP A 490 3.86 2.67 1.74
C ASP A 490 4.29 2.87 3.21
N ARG A 491 5.34 3.66 3.48
CA ARG A 491 5.78 4.02 4.84
C ARG A 491 4.76 4.92 5.57
N LEU A 492 4.09 5.83 4.84
CA LEU A 492 2.97 6.62 5.39
C LEU A 492 1.80 5.73 5.78
N ILE A 493 1.47 4.73 4.96
CA ILE A 493 0.41 3.75 5.26
C ILE A 493 0.81 2.89 6.46
N MET A 494 2.07 2.45 6.58
CA MET A 494 2.56 1.75 7.77
C MET A 494 2.35 2.58 9.02
N LEU A 495 2.62 3.88 8.96
CA LEU A 495 2.48 4.78 10.10
C LEU A 495 1.02 4.94 10.56
N LEU A 496 0.09 5.18 9.62
CA LEU A 496 -1.27 5.65 9.93
C LEU A 496 -2.36 4.57 9.85
N ALA A 497 -2.18 3.54 9.01
CA ALA A 497 -3.26 2.62 8.68
C ALA A 497 -3.38 1.41 9.63
N GLY A 498 -2.71 1.44 10.77
CA GLY A 498 -2.68 0.37 11.74
C GLY A 498 -4.01 0.03 12.40
N GLU A 499 -3.96 -0.94 13.31
CA GLU A 499 -5.09 -1.31 14.16
C GLU A 499 -5.26 -0.26 15.25
N GLN A 500 -6.49 0.24 15.39
CA GLN A 500 -6.82 1.21 16.45
C GLN A 500 -7.34 0.49 17.69
N ASP A 501 -7.01 1.04 18.85
CA ASP A 501 -7.52 0.58 20.14
C ASP A 501 -9.04 0.85 20.24
N PRO A 502 -9.89 -0.17 20.41
CA PRO A 502 -11.32 0.03 20.54
C PRO A 502 -11.74 0.80 21.81
N GLU A 503 -10.88 0.80 22.85
CA GLU A 503 -11.13 1.54 24.12
C GLU A 503 -10.59 2.98 24.05
N ARG A 504 -9.65 3.27 23.12
CA ARG A 504 -9.06 4.59 22.89
C ARG A 504 -9.16 4.96 21.41
N PRO A 505 -10.34 5.38 20.93
CA PRO A 505 -10.55 5.74 19.54
C PRO A 505 -9.51 6.75 19.04
N GLY A 506 -8.95 6.50 17.87
CA GLY A 506 -7.90 7.33 17.29
C GLY A 506 -6.48 6.94 17.68
N THR A 507 -6.28 5.99 18.59
CA THR A 507 -4.95 5.50 18.96
C THR A 507 -4.61 4.26 18.13
N VAL A 508 -3.56 4.33 17.33
CA VAL A 508 -3.00 3.18 16.61
C VAL A 508 -2.11 2.40 17.57
N VAL A 509 -2.39 1.12 17.79
CA VAL A 509 -1.64 0.24 18.72
C VAL A 509 -0.81 -0.84 18.02
N ARG A 510 -1.05 -1.07 16.74
CA ARG A 510 -0.26 -1.98 15.92
C ARG A 510 -0.13 -1.44 14.51
N GLN A 511 1.09 -1.20 14.08
CA GLN A 511 1.40 -0.80 12.71
C GLN A 511 1.54 -2.02 11.79
N PRO A 512 1.05 -1.98 10.54
CA PRO A 512 1.31 -3.02 9.56
C PRO A 512 2.75 -2.96 9.05
N GLY A 513 3.35 -4.10 8.73
CA GLY A 513 4.61 -4.14 7.99
C GLY A 513 4.39 -3.79 6.50
N ILE A 514 5.48 -3.47 5.76
CA ILE A 514 5.38 -3.08 4.34
C ILE A 514 4.70 -4.16 3.49
N ARG A 515 4.93 -5.44 3.79
CA ARG A 515 4.29 -6.57 3.09
C ARG A 515 2.78 -6.65 3.32
N GLU A 516 2.27 -6.05 4.39
CA GLU A 516 0.83 -5.97 4.64
C GLU A 516 0.21 -4.79 3.88
N THR A 517 0.94 -3.68 3.73
CA THR A 517 0.46 -2.48 3.01
C THR A 517 0.40 -2.68 1.50
N ILE A 518 1.29 -3.48 0.92
CA ILE A 518 1.30 -3.85 -0.50
C ILE A 518 0.33 -5.01 -0.70
N LEU A 519 -0.66 -4.85 -1.59
CA LEU A 519 -1.74 -5.83 -1.77
C LEU A 519 -1.23 -7.22 -2.15
N PHE A 520 -0.29 -7.29 -3.10
CA PHE A 520 0.37 -8.53 -3.55
C PHE A 520 1.89 -8.30 -3.57
N PRO A 521 2.57 -8.38 -2.41
CA PRO A 521 4.00 -8.14 -2.35
C PRO A 521 4.79 -9.27 -3.02
N LEU A 522 6.00 -8.91 -3.48
CA LEU A 522 6.94 -9.92 -3.96
C LEU A 522 7.37 -10.83 -2.81
N MET A 523 7.30 -12.12 -3.06
CA MET A 523 7.69 -13.17 -2.10
C MET A 523 8.65 -14.14 -2.75
N LYS A 524 9.61 -14.64 -1.97
CA LYS A 524 10.47 -15.73 -2.44
C LYS A 524 9.58 -16.91 -2.90
N PRO A 525 9.84 -17.51 -4.07
CA PRO A 525 9.09 -18.70 -4.50
C PRO A 525 9.06 -19.80 -3.43
N GLU A 526 7.93 -20.50 -3.33
CA GLU A 526 7.85 -21.73 -2.53
C GLU A 526 8.82 -22.76 -3.17
N ALA A 527 9.62 -23.47 -2.35
CA ALA A 527 10.59 -24.45 -2.81
C ALA A 527 9.89 -25.71 -3.33
#